data_8f409a395a49cd065a2098b4eaef52fb
#
_entry.id   8f409a395a49cd065a2098b4eaef52fb
#
_cell.length_a   1.000
_cell.length_b   1.000
_cell.length_c   1.000
_cell.angle_alpha   90.00
_cell.angle_beta   90.00
_cell.angle_gamma   90.00
#
_symmetry.space_group_name_H-M   'P 1'
#
loop_
_entity.id
_entity.type
_entity.pdbx_description
1 polymer ?
#
loop_
_entity_poly.entity_id
_entity_poly.type
_entity_poly.pdbx_seq_one_letter_code
_entity_poly.pdbx_strand_id
1 'polypeptide(L)'
;MHTLYPAIKPFATHELPVEKPHVLYIEETGMADGIPVIVLHPGPGAGADCHLRRFFDPQRYRIIILDQRGCRRSTPHAEIKNNRTQDLLNDIEAIRDFLGLESFILFGGGWGSLLALLYAQLYPQQVRALLLHQIFLGRLQDINWFYQHGASQIYPDYWHEFTEHIPELHMIDIPKYYNLCLQGDNELGKVSAAKNWALWQARCCSLQPHINLIDLHSDLHFALGLATIESHYLINRYFIEENQVLANINKIRHIPAYLIHGRYDIVTPLGGAWDLNQALPSSNLSIIRDAGHSEREAGMIDAIVQASIEVLRQDLDAC
;
A
#
# COMPACT_ATOMS: atom_id res chain seq x y z
N MET A 1 4.74 24.55 6.04
CA MET A 1 4.66 23.10 6.27
C MET A 1 3.21 22.77 6.58
N HIS A 2 2.59 21.96 5.75
CA HIS A 2 1.23 21.48 5.97
C HIS A 2 1.21 20.45 7.09
N THR A 3 0.07 20.34 7.74
CA THR A 3 -0.21 19.31 8.75
C THR A 3 -1.44 18.54 8.33
N LEU A 4 -1.63 17.38 8.95
CA LEU A 4 -2.83 16.56 8.70
C LEU A 4 -4.10 17.34 9.05
N TYR A 5 -5.14 17.16 8.26
CA TYR A 5 -6.48 17.63 8.58
C TYR A 5 -7.00 17.03 9.89
N PRO A 6 -7.96 17.66 10.56
CA PRO A 6 -8.58 17.09 11.75
C PRO A 6 -9.13 15.68 11.53
N ALA A 7 -9.12 14.88 12.59
CA ALA A 7 -9.72 13.55 12.53
C ALA A 7 -11.25 13.65 12.35
N ILE A 8 -11.78 12.90 11.42
CA ILE A 8 -13.21 12.84 11.11
C ILE A 8 -13.73 11.41 11.21
N LYS A 9 -15.04 11.26 11.44
CA LYS A 9 -15.73 9.97 11.44
C LYS A 9 -16.34 9.70 10.08
N PRO A 10 -16.52 8.42 9.68
CA PRO A 10 -17.29 8.07 8.52
C PRO A 10 -18.75 8.57 8.64
N PHE A 11 -19.28 9.07 7.54
CA PHE A 11 -20.71 9.32 7.43
C PHE A 11 -21.48 8.07 6.94
N ALA A 12 -20.77 7.14 6.27
CA ALA A 12 -21.30 5.83 5.88
C ALA A 12 -20.24 4.74 6.01
N THR A 13 -20.70 3.53 6.28
CA THR A 13 -19.87 2.29 6.25
C THR A 13 -20.66 1.21 5.54
N HIS A 14 -19.97 0.38 4.76
CA HIS A 14 -20.58 -0.66 3.95
C HIS A 14 -19.85 -1.98 4.09
N GLU A 15 -20.59 -3.06 3.95
CA GLU A 15 -20.09 -4.41 3.78
C GLU A 15 -20.47 -4.85 2.35
N LEU A 16 -19.49 -4.94 1.46
CA LEU A 16 -19.69 -5.29 0.06
C LEU A 16 -19.27 -6.75 -0.18
N PRO A 17 -20.22 -7.68 -0.38
CA PRO A 17 -19.90 -9.01 -0.84
C PRO A 17 -19.29 -8.97 -2.24
N VAL A 18 -18.12 -9.61 -2.39
CA VAL A 18 -17.45 -9.79 -3.67
C VAL A 18 -17.31 -11.28 -3.97
N GLU A 19 -16.32 -11.71 -4.76
CA GLU A 19 -16.12 -13.12 -5.02
C GLU A 19 -15.89 -13.89 -3.70
N LYS A 20 -16.71 -14.96 -3.49
CA LYS A 20 -16.66 -15.76 -2.26
C LYS A 20 -15.25 -16.32 -1.99
N PRO A 21 -14.78 -16.28 -0.73
CA PRO A 21 -15.58 -16.05 0.49
C PRO A 21 -15.61 -14.60 0.98
N HIS A 22 -15.13 -13.61 0.22
CA HIS A 22 -14.81 -12.27 0.68
C HIS A 22 -16.01 -11.32 0.78
N VAL A 23 -15.99 -10.52 1.87
CA VAL A 23 -16.82 -9.34 2.09
C VAL A 23 -15.92 -8.17 2.46
N LEU A 24 -15.95 -7.12 1.67
CA LEU A 24 -15.10 -5.94 1.87
C LEU A 24 -15.74 -4.97 2.83
N TYR A 25 -14.94 -4.44 3.75
CA TYR A 25 -15.31 -3.27 4.54
C TYR A 25 -14.93 -2.00 3.80
N ILE A 26 -15.88 -1.08 3.65
CA ILE A 26 -15.70 0.21 3.00
C ILE A 26 -16.23 1.29 3.92
N GLU A 27 -15.57 2.43 3.98
CA GLU A 27 -16.06 3.61 4.69
C GLU A 27 -15.95 4.87 3.82
N GLU A 28 -16.90 5.76 3.99
CA GLU A 28 -16.94 7.05 3.34
C GLU A 28 -16.85 8.17 4.37
N THR A 29 -15.93 9.12 4.14
CA THR A 29 -15.70 10.26 5.03
C THR A 29 -15.60 11.56 4.24
N GLY A 30 -15.72 12.69 4.93
CA GLY A 30 -15.66 14.01 4.31
C GLY A 30 -16.99 14.46 3.73
N MET A 31 -16.97 15.02 2.53
CA MET A 31 -18.13 15.61 1.84
C MET A 31 -18.75 14.57 0.89
N ALA A 32 -20.03 14.23 1.06
CA ALA A 32 -20.70 13.20 0.27
C ALA A 32 -20.72 13.51 -1.25
N ASP A 33 -20.86 14.78 -1.61
CA ASP A 33 -20.85 15.26 -3.00
C ASP A 33 -19.49 15.84 -3.39
N GLY A 34 -18.44 15.56 -2.62
CA GLY A 34 -17.07 16.01 -2.87
C GLY A 34 -16.38 15.20 -3.97
N ILE A 35 -15.17 15.64 -4.33
CA ILE A 35 -14.34 14.94 -5.31
C ILE A 35 -13.97 13.56 -4.75
N PRO A 36 -14.32 12.45 -5.44
CA PRO A 36 -14.07 11.12 -4.93
C PRO A 36 -12.58 10.76 -5.00
N VAL A 37 -12.06 10.26 -3.88
CA VAL A 37 -10.73 9.66 -3.78
C VAL A 37 -10.83 8.28 -3.15
N ILE A 38 -10.36 7.26 -3.87
CA ILE A 38 -10.23 5.89 -3.35
C ILE A 38 -8.84 5.72 -2.76
N VAL A 39 -8.80 5.33 -1.49
CA VAL A 39 -7.56 5.14 -0.72
C VAL A 39 -7.21 3.65 -0.70
N LEU A 40 -6.10 3.30 -1.32
CA LEU A 40 -5.54 1.96 -1.37
C LEU A 40 -4.42 1.84 -0.31
N HIS A 41 -4.69 1.10 0.76
CA HIS A 41 -3.75 0.96 1.87
C HIS A 41 -2.47 0.20 1.47
N PRO A 42 -1.35 0.42 2.18
CA PRO A 42 -0.11 -0.34 2.00
C PRO A 42 -0.26 -1.81 2.43
N GLY A 43 0.74 -2.61 2.23
CA GLY A 43 0.80 -4.04 2.48
C GLY A 43 1.36 -4.76 1.25
N PRO A 44 0.67 -5.82 0.73
CA PRO A 44 -0.68 -6.34 1.03
C PRO A 44 -0.83 -6.89 2.44
N GLY A 45 -2.06 -6.90 2.98
CA GLY A 45 -2.34 -7.48 4.30
C GLY A 45 -2.46 -6.49 5.46
N ALA A 46 -1.93 -5.26 5.34
CA ALA A 46 -1.92 -4.29 6.44
C ALA A 46 -3.31 -3.74 6.82
N GLY A 47 -4.21 -3.58 5.84
CA GLY A 47 -5.48 -2.89 6.02
C GLY A 47 -5.33 -1.37 6.20
N ALA A 48 -6.42 -0.66 6.11
CA ALA A 48 -6.42 0.80 6.14
C ALA A 48 -6.44 1.35 7.57
N ASP A 49 -5.59 2.34 7.82
CA ASP A 49 -5.60 3.13 9.05
C ASP A 49 -6.44 4.40 8.86
N CYS A 50 -7.17 4.79 9.91
CA CYS A 50 -7.97 6.02 9.91
C CYS A 50 -7.13 7.31 9.70
N HIS A 51 -5.83 7.22 9.92
CA HIS A 51 -4.87 8.28 9.63
C HIS A 51 -4.90 8.71 8.15
N LEU A 52 -5.10 7.77 7.23
CA LEU A 52 -5.11 8.03 5.78
C LEU A 52 -6.21 9.02 5.35
N ARG A 53 -7.31 9.14 6.10
CA ARG A 53 -8.37 10.14 5.84
C ARG A 53 -7.86 11.57 5.94
N ARG A 54 -6.84 11.80 6.76
CA ARG A 54 -6.38 13.10 7.19
C ARG A 54 -5.43 13.79 6.20
N PHE A 55 -5.14 13.15 5.09
CA PHE A 55 -4.38 13.77 3.99
C PHE A 55 -5.23 14.65 3.08
N PHE A 56 -6.56 14.58 3.20
CA PHE A 56 -7.52 15.24 2.31
C PHE A 56 -8.39 16.23 3.07
N ASP A 57 -8.71 17.37 2.42
CA ASP A 57 -9.67 18.33 2.95
C ASP A 57 -11.08 17.73 3.03
N PRO A 58 -11.62 17.52 4.25
CA PRO A 58 -12.91 16.88 4.40
C PRO A 58 -14.11 17.72 3.92
N GLN A 59 -13.89 19.01 3.60
CA GLN A 59 -14.91 19.88 3.03
C GLN A 59 -14.96 19.86 1.51
N ARG A 60 -14.01 19.15 0.87
CA ARG A 60 -13.87 19.13 -0.57
C ARG A 60 -13.86 17.71 -1.16
N TYR A 61 -13.38 16.75 -0.38
CA TYR A 61 -13.22 15.37 -0.83
C TYR A 61 -14.29 14.44 -0.26
N ARG A 62 -14.77 13.50 -1.11
CA ARG A 62 -15.41 12.26 -0.70
C ARG A 62 -14.34 11.20 -0.58
N ILE A 63 -13.92 10.90 0.64
CA ILE A 63 -12.80 10.01 0.92
C ILE A 63 -13.32 8.60 1.16
N ILE A 64 -12.98 7.68 0.27
CA ILE A 64 -13.42 6.30 0.28
C ILE A 64 -12.24 5.43 0.68
N ILE A 65 -12.35 4.77 1.83
CA ILE A 65 -11.32 3.86 2.34
C ILE A 65 -11.89 2.45 2.34
N LEU A 66 -11.12 1.50 1.84
CA LEU A 66 -11.44 0.08 1.91
C LEU A 66 -10.37 -0.69 2.65
N ASP A 67 -10.76 -1.75 3.33
CA ASP A 67 -9.84 -2.82 3.70
C ASP A 67 -9.90 -3.86 2.58
N GLN A 68 -8.74 -4.15 1.96
CA GLN A 68 -8.63 -5.15 0.90
C GLN A 68 -8.96 -6.55 1.44
N ARG A 69 -9.13 -7.55 0.54
CA ARG A 69 -9.49 -8.93 0.92
C ARG A 69 -8.60 -9.47 2.04
N GLY A 70 -9.22 -10.04 3.05
CA GLY A 70 -8.52 -10.65 4.18
C GLY A 70 -7.89 -9.68 5.18
N CYS A 71 -8.00 -8.36 4.96
CA CYS A 71 -7.36 -7.34 5.78
C CYS A 71 -8.33 -6.77 6.83
N ARG A 72 -7.85 -6.63 8.07
CA ARG A 72 -8.55 -5.96 9.19
C ARG A 72 -10.04 -6.28 9.30
N ARG A 73 -10.91 -5.32 8.86
CA ARG A 73 -12.38 -5.38 8.97
C ARG A 73 -13.04 -6.15 7.84
N SER A 74 -12.34 -6.36 6.72
CA SER A 74 -12.80 -7.24 5.64
C SER A 74 -12.71 -8.70 6.06
N THR A 75 -13.68 -9.50 5.64
CA THR A 75 -13.78 -10.91 6.06
C THR A 75 -13.77 -11.88 4.88
N PRO A 76 -13.30 -13.11 5.09
CA PRO A 76 -12.63 -13.66 6.28
C PRO A 76 -11.22 -13.09 6.47
N HIS A 77 -10.78 -12.95 7.73
CA HIS A 77 -9.44 -12.43 8.04
C HIS A 77 -8.33 -13.39 7.61
N ALA A 78 -7.23 -12.84 7.07
CA ALA A 78 -6.06 -13.58 6.58
C ALA A 78 -6.37 -14.63 5.48
N GLU A 79 -7.52 -14.53 4.80
CA GLU A 79 -7.92 -15.47 3.76
C GLU A 79 -7.18 -15.17 2.45
N ILE A 80 -6.53 -16.20 1.90
CA ILE A 80 -5.75 -16.12 0.65
C ILE A 80 -6.45 -16.74 -0.57
N LYS A 81 -7.54 -17.48 -0.36
CA LYS A 81 -8.33 -18.03 -1.46
C LYS A 81 -8.99 -16.90 -2.25
N ASN A 82 -8.88 -16.93 -3.58
CA ASN A 82 -9.39 -15.84 -4.44
C ASN A 82 -8.89 -14.46 -3.99
N ASN A 83 -7.60 -14.39 -3.65
CA ASN A 83 -6.93 -13.16 -3.20
C ASN A 83 -5.65 -12.94 -4.00
N ARG A 84 -5.82 -12.51 -5.24
CA ARG A 84 -4.78 -12.19 -6.21
C ARG A 84 -4.92 -10.73 -6.66
N THR A 85 -3.91 -10.17 -7.26
CA THR A 85 -3.92 -8.79 -7.77
C THR A 85 -5.12 -8.51 -8.68
N GLN A 86 -5.43 -9.42 -9.60
CA GLN A 86 -6.59 -9.27 -10.49
C GLN A 86 -7.91 -9.21 -9.72
N ASP A 87 -8.03 -9.98 -8.64
CA ASP A 87 -9.24 -10.00 -7.82
C ASP A 87 -9.44 -8.65 -7.12
N LEU A 88 -8.35 -8.02 -6.65
CA LEU A 88 -8.40 -6.68 -6.02
C LEU A 88 -8.69 -5.56 -7.05
N LEU A 89 -8.22 -5.70 -8.29
CA LEU A 89 -8.57 -4.75 -9.35
C LEU A 89 -10.07 -4.82 -9.68
N ASN A 90 -10.65 -6.02 -9.69
CA ASN A 90 -12.10 -6.23 -9.84
C ASN A 90 -12.87 -5.67 -8.63
N ASP A 91 -12.31 -5.75 -7.42
CA ASP A 91 -12.93 -5.18 -6.22
C ASP A 91 -13.02 -3.64 -6.29
N ILE A 92 -12.00 -2.97 -6.83
CA ILE A 92 -12.05 -1.51 -7.03
C ILE A 92 -13.19 -1.16 -8.01
N GLU A 93 -13.37 -1.92 -9.08
CA GLU A 93 -14.52 -1.74 -10.00
C GLU A 93 -15.86 -2.00 -9.31
N ALA A 94 -15.95 -3.06 -8.51
CA ALA A 94 -17.17 -3.33 -7.75
C ALA A 94 -17.53 -2.19 -6.77
N ILE A 95 -16.52 -1.59 -6.13
CA ILE A 95 -16.70 -0.41 -5.27
C ILE A 95 -17.13 0.80 -6.08
N ARG A 96 -16.51 1.05 -7.22
CA ARG A 96 -16.86 2.13 -8.14
C ARG A 96 -18.33 2.05 -8.55
N ASP A 97 -18.76 0.88 -8.99
CA ASP A 97 -20.15 0.63 -9.42
C ASP A 97 -21.12 0.74 -8.24
N PHE A 98 -20.80 0.16 -7.09
CA PHE A 98 -21.63 0.19 -5.88
C PHE A 98 -21.88 1.62 -5.37
N LEU A 99 -20.83 2.49 -5.43
CA LEU A 99 -20.92 3.88 -4.98
C LEU A 99 -21.36 4.85 -6.10
N GLY A 100 -21.58 4.37 -7.32
CA GLY A 100 -22.02 5.16 -8.47
C GLY A 100 -20.98 6.18 -8.94
N LEU A 101 -19.68 5.85 -8.88
CA LEU A 101 -18.61 6.76 -9.26
C LEU A 101 -18.33 6.66 -10.75
N GLU A 102 -18.33 7.78 -11.46
CA GLU A 102 -17.88 7.83 -12.87
C GLU A 102 -16.37 7.79 -12.98
N SER A 103 -15.70 8.65 -12.22
CA SER A 103 -14.25 8.73 -12.15
C SER A 103 -13.79 9.23 -10.78
N PHE A 104 -12.57 8.93 -10.40
CA PHE A 104 -12.02 9.23 -9.07
C PHE A 104 -10.50 9.40 -9.09
N ILE A 105 -9.98 9.96 -8.00
CA ILE A 105 -8.55 10.02 -7.73
C ILE A 105 -8.15 8.72 -7.02
N LEU A 106 -7.01 8.15 -7.40
CA LEU A 106 -6.39 7.03 -6.67
C LEU A 106 -5.28 7.54 -5.77
N PHE A 107 -5.40 7.23 -4.47
CA PHE A 107 -4.36 7.47 -3.48
C PHE A 107 -3.82 6.15 -2.97
N GLY A 108 -2.49 5.95 -3.05
CA GLY A 108 -1.88 4.72 -2.60
C GLY A 108 -0.42 4.83 -2.23
N GLY A 109 0.00 4.07 -1.20
CA GLY A 109 1.39 3.94 -0.77
C GLY A 109 1.88 2.50 -0.80
N GLY A 110 3.17 2.29 -1.11
CA GLY A 110 3.75 0.96 -1.19
C GLY A 110 2.98 0.05 -2.15
N TRP A 111 2.48 -1.07 -1.64
CA TRP A 111 1.57 -1.95 -2.38
C TRP A 111 0.36 -1.21 -2.98
N GLY A 112 -0.22 -0.27 -2.24
CA GLY A 112 -1.34 0.55 -2.74
C GLY A 112 -0.95 1.39 -3.95
N SER A 113 0.31 1.83 -4.07
CA SER A 113 0.79 2.55 -5.25
C SER A 113 0.89 1.63 -6.47
N LEU A 114 1.36 0.38 -6.30
CA LEU A 114 1.36 -0.63 -7.35
C LEU A 114 -0.05 -0.95 -7.82
N LEU A 115 -0.97 -1.20 -6.89
CA LEU A 115 -2.36 -1.51 -7.21
C LEU A 115 -3.04 -0.37 -7.96
N ALA A 116 -2.79 0.90 -7.57
CA ALA A 116 -3.29 2.09 -8.26
C ALA A 116 -2.78 2.19 -9.71
N LEU A 117 -1.48 1.94 -9.92
CA LEU A 117 -0.88 1.95 -11.26
C LEU A 117 -1.46 0.86 -12.16
N LEU A 118 -1.62 -0.36 -11.64
CA LEU A 118 -2.21 -1.48 -12.37
C LEU A 118 -3.68 -1.23 -12.71
N TYR A 119 -4.45 -0.68 -11.77
CA TYR A 119 -5.84 -0.29 -12.02
C TYR A 119 -5.94 0.78 -13.09
N ALA A 120 -5.14 1.84 -13.01
CA ALA A 120 -5.13 2.90 -14.00
C ALA A 120 -4.78 2.39 -15.41
N GLN A 121 -3.90 1.38 -15.52
CA GLN A 121 -3.56 0.75 -16.81
C GLN A 121 -4.70 -0.07 -17.42
N LEU A 122 -5.62 -0.58 -16.61
CA LEU A 122 -6.81 -1.30 -17.06
C LEU A 122 -7.99 -0.36 -17.36
N TYR A 123 -8.17 0.64 -16.51
CA TYR A 123 -9.33 1.54 -16.53
C TYR A 123 -8.89 3.02 -16.54
N PRO A 124 -8.12 3.46 -17.56
CA PRO A 124 -7.54 4.81 -17.54
C PRO A 124 -8.58 5.94 -17.59
N GLN A 125 -9.79 5.66 -18.09
CA GLN A 125 -10.87 6.66 -18.19
C GLN A 125 -11.56 6.93 -16.83
N GLN A 126 -11.42 6.03 -15.86
CA GLN A 126 -11.98 6.16 -14.53
C GLN A 126 -11.05 6.91 -13.56
N VAL A 127 -9.79 7.14 -13.95
CA VAL A 127 -8.78 7.74 -13.09
C VAL A 127 -8.52 9.19 -13.47
N ARG A 128 -8.92 10.12 -12.59
CA ARG A 128 -8.69 11.56 -12.77
C ARG A 128 -7.24 11.96 -12.53
N ALA A 129 -6.66 11.40 -11.47
CA ALA A 129 -5.27 11.63 -11.08
C ALA A 129 -4.75 10.48 -10.22
N LEU A 130 -3.43 10.33 -10.19
CA LEU A 130 -2.69 9.42 -9.33
C LEU A 130 -1.95 10.23 -8.27
N LEU A 131 -2.26 10.01 -7.00
CA LEU A 131 -1.53 10.57 -5.86
C LEU A 131 -0.85 9.42 -5.12
N LEU A 132 0.42 9.19 -5.42
CA LEU A 132 1.15 8.00 -5.01
C LEU A 132 2.33 8.36 -4.12
N HIS A 133 2.54 7.58 -3.07
CA HIS A 133 3.70 7.69 -2.20
C HIS A 133 4.37 6.34 -1.97
N GLN A 134 5.62 6.32 -1.47
CA GLN A 134 6.33 5.05 -1.23
C GLN A 134 6.30 4.15 -2.48
N ILE A 135 6.69 4.68 -3.63
CA ILE A 135 6.48 4.03 -4.93
C ILE A 135 7.07 2.62 -4.94
N PHE A 136 6.24 1.65 -5.28
CA PHE A 136 6.58 0.25 -5.41
C PHE A 136 6.14 -0.28 -6.77
N LEU A 137 7.02 -0.99 -7.48
CA LEU A 137 6.74 -1.50 -8.83
C LEU A 137 6.57 -3.02 -8.88
N GLY A 138 6.78 -3.71 -7.77
CA GLY A 138 6.59 -5.16 -7.66
C GLY A 138 7.59 -6.01 -8.45
N ARG A 139 8.76 -5.47 -8.78
CA ARG A 139 9.81 -6.15 -9.53
C ARG A 139 10.58 -7.12 -8.64
N LEU A 140 11.18 -8.14 -9.22
CA LEU A 140 12.01 -9.09 -8.47
C LEU A 140 13.16 -8.39 -7.71
N GLN A 141 13.75 -7.35 -8.31
CA GLN A 141 14.79 -6.56 -7.64
C GLN A 141 14.27 -5.83 -6.40
N ASP A 142 13.02 -5.35 -6.40
CA ASP A 142 12.40 -4.66 -5.28
C ASP A 142 12.14 -5.65 -4.12
N ILE A 143 11.67 -6.86 -4.45
CA ILE A 143 11.48 -7.97 -3.49
C ILE A 143 12.81 -8.39 -2.88
N ASN A 144 13.81 -8.66 -3.71
CA ASN A 144 15.13 -9.11 -3.25
C ASN A 144 15.84 -8.08 -2.40
N TRP A 145 15.65 -6.79 -2.68
CA TRP A 145 16.19 -5.72 -1.87
C TRP A 145 15.72 -5.84 -0.41
N PHE A 146 14.42 -6.00 -0.19
CA PHE A 146 13.87 -5.96 1.15
C PHE A 146 13.94 -7.31 1.89
N TYR A 147 13.81 -8.42 1.16
CA TYR A 147 13.67 -9.76 1.76
C TYR A 147 14.86 -10.71 1.51
N GLN A 148 15.95 -10.25 0.89
CA GLN A 148 17.13 -11.09 0.67
C GLN A 148 18.45 -10.41 1.04
N HIS A 149 18.87 -9.35 0.37
CA HIS A 149 20.25 -8.88 0.53
C HIS A 149 20.49 -7.36 0.40
N GLY A 150 19.44 -6.55 0.41
CA GLY A 150 19.58 -5.09 0.34
C GLY A 150 19.44 -4.42 1.71
N ALA A 151 18.22 -4.42 2.25
CA ALA A 151 17.91 -3.82 3.55
C ALA A 151 18.70 -4.45 4.71
N SER A 152 19.08 -5.72 4.58
CA SER A 152 19.95 -6.44 5.51
C SER A 152 21.32 -5.79 5.73
N GLN A 153 21.83 -5.03 4.75
CA GLN A 153 23.10 -4.32 4.87
C GLN A 153 22.96 -3.01 5.66
N ILE A 154 21.76 -2.46 5.71
CA ILE A 154 21.46 -1.23 6.44
C ILE A 154 21.10 -1.54 7.90
N TYR A 155 20.36 -2.64 8.13
CA TYR A 155 19.89 -3.09 9.44
C TYR A 155 20.35 -4.53 9.73
N PRO A 156 21.66 -4.79 9.89
CA PRO A 156 22.20 -6.14 10.07
C PRO A 156 21.75 -6.79 11.39
N ASP A 157 21.51 -6.00 12.43
CA ASP A 157 20.99 -6.42 13.73
C ASP A 157 19.53 -6.90 13.64
N TYR A 158 18.64 -6.13 13.03
CA TYR A 158 17.25 -6.52 12.81
C TYR A 158 17.12 -7.68 11.82
N TRP A 159 18.01 -7.72 10.82
CA TRP A 159 18.08 -8.83 9.89
C TRP A 159 18.48 -10.12 10.57
N HIS A 160 19.44 -10.08 11.50
CA HIS A 160 19.83 -11.24 12.27
C HIS A 160 18.62 -11.81 13.05
N GLU A 161 17.91 -10.97 13.79
CA GLU A 161 16.70 -11.40 14.51
C GLU A 161 15.62 -11.97 13.58
N PHE A 162 15.43 -11.35 12.39
CA PHE A 162 14.47 -11.81 11.39
C PHE A 162 14.84 -13.19 10.80
N THR A 163 16.14 -13.53 10.73
CA THR A 163 16.62 -14.73 10.02
C THR A 163 17.21 -15.82 10.90
N GLU A 164 17.55 -15.56 12.17
CA GLU A 164 18.31 -16.48 13.05
C GLU A 164 17.65 -17.85 13.23
N HIS A 165 16.34 -17.94 13.08
CA HIS A 165 15.58 -19.18 13.21
C HIS A 165 15.31 -19.89 11.88
N ILE A 166 15.79 -19.33 10.76
CA ILE A 166 15.60 -19.90 9.41
C ILE A 166 16.71 -20.95 9.17
N PRO A 167 16.35 -22.21 8.86
CA PRO A 167 17.35 -23.20 8.47
C PRO A 167 18.13 -22.76 7.22
N GLU A 168 19.44 -23.03 7.18
CA GLU A 168 20.34 -22.61 6.11
C GLU A 168 19.81 -22.91 4.70
N LEU A 169 19.19 -24.06 4.52
CA LEU A 169 18.57 -24.48 3.25
C LEU A 169 17.50 -23.50 2.74
N HIS A 170 16.82 -22.79 3.64
CA HIS A 170 15.73 -21.88 3.32
C HIS A 170 16.18 -20.41 3.19
N MET A 171 17.42 -20.11 3.51
CA MET A 171 17.97 -18.75 3.35
C MET A 171 18.01 -18.26 1.90
N ILE A 172 17.89 -19.16 0.94
CA ILE A 172 17.84 -18.84 -0.49
C ILE A 172 16.52 -18.16 -0.91
N ASP A 173 15.43 -18.39 -0.16
CA ASP A 173 14.10 -17.83 -0.43
C ASP A 173 13.34 -17.64 0.89
N ILE A 174 13.64 -16.54 1.56
CA ILE A 174 13.09 -16.21 2.88
C ILE A 174 11.56 -16.04 2.84
N PRO A 175 10.97 -15.32 1.86
CA PRO A 175 9.51 -15.22 1.77
C PRO A 175 8.82 -16.59 1.68
N LYS A 176 9.40 -17.52 0.94
CA LYS A 176 8.86 -18.88 0.82
C LYS A 176 8.92 -19.65 2.14
N TYR A 177 10.01 -19.52 2.90
CA TYR A 177 10.10 -20.14 4.22
C TYR A 177 9.02 -19.63 5.16
N TYR A 178 8.87 -18.31 5.26
CA TYR A 178 7.84 -17.71 6.09
C TYR A 178 6.42 -18.13 5.66
N ASN A 179 6.16 -18.16 4.35
CA ASN A 179 4.87 -18.63 3.84
C ASN A 179 4.59 -20.09 4.22
N LEU A 180 5.59 -20.98 4.15
CA LEU A 180 5.46 -22.36 4.60
C LEU A 180 5.13 -22.45 6.11
N CYS A 181 5.78 -21.64 6.95
CA CYS A 181 5.46 -21.57 8.38
C CYS A 181 4.03 -21.08 8.63
N LEU A 182 3.59 -20.05 7.91
CA LEU A 182 2.27 -19.43 8.06
C LEU A 182 1.12 -20.31 7.54
N GLN A 183 1.39 -21.19 6.58
CA GLN A 183 0.40 -22.14 6.04
C GLN A 183 0.47 -23.53 6.70
N GLY A 184 1.48 -23.80 7.53
CA GLY A 184 1.66 -25.09 8.21
C GLY A 184 0.63 -25.35 9.32
N ASP A 185 0.69 -26.52 9.94
CA ASP A 185 -0.22 -26.91 11.03
C ASP A 185 0.29 -26.54 12.42
N ASN A 186 1.51 -26.01 12.54
CA ASN A 186 2.12 -25.63 13.81
C ASN A 186 1.69 -24.22 14.23
N GLU A 187 0.69 -24.11 15.08
CA GLU A 187 0.15 -22.82 15.53
C GLU A 187 1.20 -21.92 16.23
N LEU A 188 2.11 -22.48 17.03
CA LEU A 188 3.19 -21.70 17.64
C LEU A 188 4.18 -21.18 16.59
N GLY A 189 4.47 -21.99 15.59
CA GLY A 189 5.31 -21.60 14.45
C GLY A 189 4.68 -20.48 13.65
N LYS A 190 3.38 -20.53 13.38
CA LYS A 190 2.63 -19.43 12.70
C LYS A 190 2.74 -18.12 13.47
N VAL A 191 2.47 -18.16 14.79
CA VAL A 191 2.53 -16.97 15.63
C VAL A 191 3.93 -16.36 15.64
N SER A 192 4.97 -17.19 15.76
CA SER A 192 6.37 -16.73 15.74
C SER A 192 6.72 -16.11 14.39
N ALA A 193 6.39 -16.79 13.29
CA ALA A 193 6.64 -16.31 11.94
C ALA A 193 5.93 -14.97 11.68
N ALA A 194 4.65 -14.86 12.05
CA ALA A 194 3.89 -13.63 11.86
C ALA A 194 4.49 -12.44 12.63
N LYS A 195 4.89 -12.65 13.88
CA LYS A 195 5.51 -11.59 14.70
C LYS A 195 6.87 -11.15 14.14
N ASN A 196 7.73 -12.10 13.76
CA ASN A 196 9.05 -11.79 13.23
C ASN A 196 8.93 -11.02 11.89
N TRP A 197 8.00 -11.44 11.01
CA TRP A 197 7.69 -10.76 9.76
C TRP A 197 7.24 -9.31 10.00
N ALA A 198 6.24 -9.14 10.83
CA ALA A 198 5.68 -7.82 11.13
C ALA A 198 6.70 -6.90 11.81
N LEU A 199 7.53 -7.44 12.73
CA LEU A 199 8.54 -6.66 13.42
C LEU A 199 9.67 -6.19 12.49
N TRP A 200 10.11 -7.02 11.54
CA TRP A 200 11.06 -6.63 10.51
C TRP A 200 10.56 -5.41 9.74
N GLN A 201 9.31 -5.44 9.28
CA GLN A 201 8.71 -4.31 8.58
C GLN A 201 8.62 -3.05 9.45
N ALA A 202 8.07 -3.17 10.65
CA ALA A 202 7.91 -2.03 11.56
C ALA A 202 9.22 -1.28 11.82
N ARG A 203 10.32 -2.04 11.97
CA ARG A 203 11.65 -1.48 12.25
C ARG A 203 12.28 -0.80 11.04
N CYS A 204 11.93 -1.24 9.82
CA CYS A 204 12.48 -0.68 8.59
C CYS A 204 11.67 0.50 8.02
N CYS A 205 10.41 0.68 8.46
CA CYS A 205 9.50 1.66 7.88
C CYS A 205 9.86 3.13 8.16
N SER A 206 10.57 3.44 9.23
CA SER A 206 10.82 4.83 9.65
C SER A 206 12.29 5.09 9.87
N LEU A 207 12.76 6.32 9.59
CA LEU A 207 14.14 6.75 9.88
C LEU A 207 14.47 6.66 11.36
N GLN A 208 13.49 6.97 12.21
CA GLN A 208 13.61 6.82 13.66
C GLN A 208 12.56 5.84 14.15
N PRO A 209 12.87 5.00 15.16
CA PRO A 209 11.92 4.06 15.71
C PRO A 209 10.61 4.74 16.11
N HIS A 210 9.50 4.22 15.61
CA HIS A 210 8.17 4.75 15.89
C HIS A 210 7.39 3.75 16.75
N ILE A 211 7.29 4.02 18.06
CA ILE A 211 6.76 3.08 19.04
C ILE A 211 5.35 2.60 18.69
N ASN A 212 4.47 3.49 18.24
CA ASN A 212 3.10 3.11 17.88
C ASN A 212 3.04 2.16 16.65
N LEU A 213 4.01 2.23 15.72
CA LEU A 213 4.09 1.28 14.62
C LEU A 213 4.56 -0.09 15.13
N ILE A 214 5.55 -0.10 16.01
CA ILE A 214 6.03 -1.34 16.63
C ILE A 214 4.91 -2.01 17.44
N ASP A 215 4.16 -1.25 18.23
CA ASP A 215 3.02 -1.74 19.01
C ASP A 215 1.93 -2.33 18.10
N LEU A 216 1.57 -1.63 17.01
CA LEU A 216 0.61 -2.14 16.03
C LEU A 216 1.06 -3.46 15.40
N HIS A 217 2.33 -3.53 14.98
CA HIS A 217 2.90 -4.73 14.36
C HIS A 217 3.11 -5.88 15.36
N SER A 218 3.11 -5.59 16.66
CA SER A 218 3.15 -6.58 17.74
C SER A 218 1.79 -7.18 18.06
N ASP A 219 0.69 -6.56 17.63
CA ASP A 219 -0.65 -7.14 17.71
C ASP A 219 -0.75 -8.42 16.88
N LEU A 220 -1.15 -9.51 17.49
CA LEU A 220 -1.13 -10.83 16.84
C LEU A 220 -2.12 -10.92 15.67
N HIS A 221 -3.29 -10.32 15.80
CA HIS A 221 -4.30 -10.37 14.75
C HIS A 221 -3.80 -9.59 13.51
N PHE A 222 -3.23 -8.40 13.73
CA PHE A 222 -2.61 -7.61 12.68
C PHE A 222 -1.43 -8.36 12.04
N ALA A 223 -0.50 -8.88 12.84
CA ALA A 223 0.69 -9.56 12.36
C ALA A 223 0.36 -10.81 11.52
N LEU A 224 -0.63 -11.61 11.94
CA LEU A 224 -1.08 -12.79 11.18
C LEU A 224 -1.68 -12.39 9.82
N GLY A 225 -2.55 -11.39 9.79
CA GLY A 225 -3.14 -10.89 8.53
C GLY A 225 -2.07 -10.38 7.57
N LEU A 226 -1.19 -9.50 8.06
CA LEU A 226 -0.10 -8.93 7.29
C LEU A 226 0.81 -10.01 6.72
N ALA A 227 1.41 -10.85 7.58
CA ALA A 227 2.39 -11.84 7.17
C ALA A 227 1.81 -12.90 6.22
N THR A 228 0.59 -13.39 6.51
CA THR A 228 -0.06 -14.42 5.70
C THR A 228 -0.35 -13.92 4.29
N ILE A 229 -0.97 -12.74 4.18
CA ILE A 229 -1.34 -12.20 2.87
C ILE A 229 -0.10 -11.75 2.12
N GLU A 230 0.80 -11.01 2.75
CA GLU A 230 1.98 -10.50 2.06
C GLU A 230 2.91 -11.61 1.58
N SER A 231 3.20 -12.62 2.41
CA SER A 231 4.01 -13.76 1.96
C SER A 231 3.36 -14.53 0.80
N HIS A 232 2.02 -14.65 0.79
CA HIS A 232 1.27 -15.22 -0.33
C HIS A 232 1.50 -14.41 -1.62
N TYR A 233 1.44 -13.08 -1.57
CA TYR A 233 1.70 -12.23 -2.75
C TYR A 233 3.16 -12.31 -3.19
N LEU A 234 4.11 -12.31 -2.27
CA LEU A 234 5.55 -12.36 -2.57
C LEU A 234 5.96 -13.65 -3.30
N ILE A 235 5.56 -14.81 -2.80
CA ILE A 235 5.91 -16.09 -3.46
C ILE A 235 5.27 -16.25 -4.83
N ASN A 236 4.19 -15.53 -5.09
CA ASN A 236 3.50 -15.48 -6.37
C ASN A 236 3.87 -14.22 -7.19
N ARG A 237 4.95 -13.51 -6.83
CA ARG A 237 5.42 -12.30 -7.54
C ARG A 237 4.31 -11.29 -7.77
N TYR A 238 3.50 -11.05 -6.74
CA TYR A 238 2.33 -10.18 -6.79
C TYR A 238 1.32 -10.51 -7.91
N PHE A 239 1.36 -11.72 -8.49
CA PHE A 239 0.51 -12.16 -9.62
C PHE A 239 0.58 -11.22 -10.82
N ILE A 240 1.74 -10.64 -11.09
CA ILE A 240 2.03 -9.76 -12.23
C ILE A 240 3.26 -10.25 -12.99
N GLU A 241 3.39 -9.80 -14.23
CA GLU A 241 4.59 -10.03 -15.03
C GLU A 241 5.74 -9.14 -14.54
N GLU A 242 6.97 -9.62 -14.73
CA GLU A 242 8.16 -8.82 -14.39
C GLU A 242 8.14 -7.48 -15.13
N ASN A 243 8.33 -6.40 -14.38
CA ASN A 243 8.32 -5.03 -14.90
C ASN A 243 7.02 -4.59 -15.60
N GLN A 244 5.89 -5.21 -15.27
CA GLN A 244 4.58 -4.98 -15.92
C GLN A 244 4.17 -3.51 -15.94
N VAL A 245 4.41 -2.77 -14.86
CA VAL A 245 4.02 -1.36 -14.74
C VAL A 245 4.72 -0.52 -15.81
N LEU A 246 6.05 -0.61 -15.91
CA LEU A 246 6.80 0.20 -16.88
C LEU A 246 6.58 -0.26 -18.32
N ALA A 247 6.39 -1.55 -18.55
CA ALA A 247 6.06 -2.09 -19.86
C ALA A 247 4.73 -1.56 -20.43
N ASN A 248 3.78 -1.24 -19.55
CA ASN A 248 2.45 -0.74 -19.92
C ASN A 248 2.25 0.76 -19.65
N ILE A 249 3.30 1.51 -19.37
CA ILE A 249 3.21 2.92 -18.93
C ILE A 249 2.49 3.83 -19.93
N ASN A 250 2.57 3.52 -21.21
CA ASN A 250 1.93 4.29 -22.27
C ASN A 250 0.41 4.41 -22.13
N LYS A 251 -0.24 3.45 -21.44
CA LYS A 251 -1.69 3.44 -21.21
C LYS A 251 -2.16 4.58 -20.32
N ILE A 252 -1.27 5.09 -19.46
CA ILE A 252 -1.58 6.10 -18.42
C ILE A 252 -0.82 7.42 -18.59
N ARG A 253 -0.14 7.64 -19.73
CA ARG A 253 0.69 8.84 -19.96
C ARG A 253 -0.09 10.16 -19.91
N HIS A 254 -1.39 10.12 -20.07
CA HIS A 254 -2.26 11.28 -20.02
C HIS A 254 -2.80 11.59 -18.61
N ILE A 255 -2.66 10.67 -17.66
CA ILE A 255 -3.17 10.84 -16.29
C ILE A 255 -2.15 11.65 -15.48
N PRO A 256 -2.54 12.77 -14.88
CA PRO A 256 -1.68 13.50 -13.96
C PRO A 256 -1.27 12.62 -12.77
N ALA A 257 0.02 12.60 -12.46
CA ALA A 257 0.56 11.77 -11.38
C ALA A 257 1.47 12.58 -10.45
N TYR A 258 1.18 12.51 -9.15
CA TYR A 258 1.97 13.10 -8.08
C TYR A 258 2.66 11.97 -7.34
N LEU A 259 3.98 11.92 -7.44
CA LEU A 259 4.82 10.89 -6.84
C LEU A 259 5.56 11.50 -5.64
N ILE A 260 5.37 10.95 -4.46
CA ILE A 260 6.03 11.42 -3.23
C ILE A 260 6.86 10.26 -2.66
N HIS A 261 8.16 10.50 -2.42
CA HIS A 261 9.04 9.42 -1.99
C HIS A 261 10.11 9.91 -1.02
N GLY A 262 10.33 9.19 0.07
CA GLY A 262 11.40 9.49 1.02
C GLY A 262 12.78 9.19 0.44
N ARG A 263 13.75 10.09 0.68
CA ARG A 263 15.14 9.89 0.21
C ARG A 263 15.77 8.63 0.79
N TYR A 264 15.42 8.29 2.00
CA TYR A 264 15.99 7.18 2.79
C TYR A 264 15.00 6.04 2.97
N ASP A 265 14.08 5.88 2.00
CA ASP A 265 13.17 4.74 2.00
C ASP A 265 13.96 3.44 1.77
N ILE A 266 13.97 2.60 2.81
CA ILE A 266 14.69 1.32 2.82
C ILE A 266 13.75 0.17 2.41
N VAL A 267 12.45 0.34 2.55
CA VAL A 267 11.46 -0.70 2.18
C VAL A 267 11.28 -0.73 0.67
N THR A 268 11.01 0.43 0.08
CA THR A 268 10.88 0.62 -1.37
C THR A 268 11.90 1.66 -1.84
N PRO A 269 13.10 1.28 -2.24
CA PRO A 269 14.15 2.23 -2.57
C PRO A 269 13.75 3.23 -3.67
N LEU A 270 14.26 4.46 -3.57
CA LEU A 270 13.96 5.58 -4.46
C LEU A 270 14.10 5.27 -5.96
N GLY A 271 14.90 4.27 -6.33
CA GLY A 271 15.13 3.89 -7.73
C GLY A 271 13.83 3.57 -8.48
N GLY A 272 12.87 2.89 -7.85
CA GLY A 272 11.57 2.60 -8.45
C GLY A 272 10.76 3.87 -8.76
N ALA A 273 10.74 4.83 -7.83
CA ALA A 273 10.07 6.12 -8.03
C ALA A 273 10.75 6.94 -9.14
N TRP A 274 12.06 6.90 -9.21
CA TRP A 274 12.83 7.56 -10.26
C TRP A 274 12.52 6.96 -11.63
N ASP A 275 12.57 5.63 -11.77
CA ASP A 275 12.27 4.92 -13.02
C ASP A 275 10.84 5.25 -13.52
N LEU A 276 9.87 5.23 -12.60
CA LEU A 276 8.48 5.60 -12.92
C LEU A 276 8.37 7.03 -13.42
N ASN A 277 9.00 7.98 -12.74
CA ASN A 277 8.98 9.39 -13.13
C ASN A 277 9.62 9.62 -14.50
N GLN A 278 10.71 8.92 -14.82
CA GLN A 278 11.34 9.02 -16.15
C GLN A 278 10.44 8.44 -17.26
N ALA A 279 9.66 7.41 -16.94
CA ALA A 279 8.78 6.75 -17.91
C ALA A 279 7.41 7.44 -18.08
N LEU A 280 6.98 8.23 -17.08
CA LEU A 280 5.65 8.87 -17.03
C LEU A 280 5.76 10.40 -17.11
N PRO A 281 5.70 11.01 -18.31
CA PRO A 281 5.92 12.46 -18.51
C PRO A 281 4.92 13.36 -17.80
N SER A 282 3.71 12.84 -17.47
CA SER A 282 2.68 13.54 -16.70
C SER A 282 2.91 13.50 -15.18
N SER A 283 4.02 12.91 -14.74
CA SER A 283 4.31 12.79 -13.31
C SER A 283 5.19 13.94 -12.78
N ASN A 284 4.93 14.29 -11.51
CA ASN A 284 5.76 15.20 -10.72
C ASN A 284 6.31 14.42 -9.51
N LEU A 285 7.63 14.26 -9.43
CA LEU A 285 8.30 13.52 -8.36
C LEU A 285 8.83 14.48 -7.28
N SER A 286 8.29 14.38 -6.09
CA SER A 286 8.76 15.05 -4.87
C SER A 286 9.61 14.08 -4.03
N ILE A 287 10.93 14.32 -3.97
CA ILE A 287 11.85 13.53 -3.15
C ILE A 287 12.02 14.23 -1.80
N ILE A 288 11.55 13.61 -0.72
CA ILE A 288 11.58 14.17 0.62
C ILE A 288 12.92 13.86 1.27
N ARG A 289 13.71 14.91 1.51
CA ARG A 289 15.14 14.83 1.83
C ARG A 289 15.46 14.15 3.17
N ASP A 290 14.56 14.28 4.12
CA ASP A 290 14.67 13.87 5.52
C ASP A 290 13.62 12.82 5.92
N ALA A 291 13.14 12.05 4.94
CA ALA A 291 12.14 11.02 5.16
C ALA A 291 12.61 9.62 4.69
N GLY A 292 12.14 8.60 5.40
CA GLY A 292 12.20 7.19 5.06
C GLY A 292 10.93 6.70 4.35
N HIS A 293 10.48 5.49 4.73
CA HIS A 293 9.29 4.88 4.12
C HIS A 293 7.98 5.44 4.69
N SER A 294 7.91 5.78 5.98
CA SER A 294 6.63 6.09 6.64
C SER A 294 5.99 7.39 6.13
N GLU A 295 4.73 7.31 5.72
CA GLU A 295 3.89 8.48 5.39
C GLU A 295 3.58 9.36 6.62
N ARG A 296 3.96 8.89 7.83
CA ARG A 296 3.77 9.62 9.10
C ARG A 296 4.91 10.58 9.40
N GLU A 297 5.99 10.55 8.65
CA GLU A 297 7.10 11.47 8.81
C GLU A 297 6.70 12.87 8.34
N ALA A 298 7.15 13.90 9.06
CA ALA A 298 6.67 15.27 8.88
C ALA A 298 6.80 15.81 7.45
N GLY A 299 7.92 15.52 6.79
CA GLY A 299 8.15 15.90 5.39
C GLY A 299 7.22 15.17 4.42
N MET A 300 6.91 13.90 4.68
CA MET A 300 5.94 13.13 3.89
C MET A 300 4.53 13.68 4.06
N ILE A 301 4.12 13.98 5.31
CA ILE A 301 2.81 14.60 5.59
C ILE A 301 2.65 15.91 4.81
N ASP A 302 3.64 16.80 4.90
CA ASP A 302 3.63 18.11 4.21
C ASP A 302 3.45 17.91 2.69
N ALA A 303 4.25 17.04 2.08
CA ALA A 303 4.24 16.82 0.64
C ALA A 303 2.95 16.14 0.15
N ILE A 304 2.42 15.17 0.89
CA ILE A 304 1.17 14.48 0.52
C ILE A 304 -0.02 15.44 0.62
N VAL A 305 -0.11 16.23 1.70
CA VAL A 305 -1.18 17.23 1.86
C VAL A 305 -1.08 18.31 0.79
N GLN A 306 0.14 18.81 0.50
CA GLN A 306 0.33 19.76 -0.58
C GLN A 306 -0.14 19.20 -1.93
N ALA A 307 0.25 17.96 -2.26
CA ALA A 307 -0.16 17.31 -3.50
C ALA A 307 -1.69 17.11 -3.57
N SER A 308 -2.35 16.78 -2.46
CA SER A 308 -3.82 16.69 -2.43
C SER A 308 -4.49 18.04 -2.74
N ILE A 309 -3.91 19.16 -2.29
CA ILE A 309 -4.40 20.50 -2.62
C ILE A 309 -4.16 20.84 -4.10
N GLU A 310 -3.04 20.44 -4.66
CA GLU A 310 -2.72 20.67 -6.08
C GLU A 310 -3.63 19.89 -7.02
N VAL A 311 -3.88 18.63 -6.72
CA VAL A 311 -4.85 17.78 -7.47
C VAL A 311 -6.22 18.45 -7.47
N LEU A 312 -6.67 18.95 -6.32
CA LEU A 312 -7.96 19.65 -6.18
C LEU A 312 -8.06 20.89 -7.09
N ARG A 313 -6.98 21.67 -7.19
CA ARG A 313 -6.95 22.87 -8.04
C ARG A 313 -7.05 22.49 -9.53
N GLN A 314 -6.29 21.49 -9.95
CA GLN A 314 -6.33 21.04 -11.35
C GLN A 314 -7.70 20.46 -11.75
N ASP A 315 -8.36 19.74 -10.85
CA ASP A 315 -9.70 19.20 -11.11
C ASP A 315 -10.75 20.31 -11.25
N LEU A 316 -10.60 21.41 -10.49
CA LEU A 316 -11.49 22.57 -10.57
C LEU A 316 -11.24 23.41 -11.84
N ASP A 317 -10.00 23.48 -12.33
CA ASP A 317 -9.67 24.22 -13.54
C ASP A 317 -10.07 23.45 -14.83
N ALA A 318 -10.34 22.15 -14.72
CA ALA A 318 -10.75 21.27 -15.81
C ALA A 318 -12.28 21.20 -16.02
N CYS A 319 -13.08 21.69 -15.06
CA CYS A 319 -14.54 21.80 -15.11
C CYS A 319 -14.99 23.17 -15.59
#